data_11ac790621df7863ae1316d3b9c10353
#
_entry.id   11ac790621df7863ae1316d3b9c10353
#
_cell.length_a   1.000
_cell.length_b   1.000
_cell.length_c   1.000
_cell.angle_alpha   90.00
_cell.angle_beta   90.00
_cell.angle_gamma   90.00
#
_symmetry.space_group_name_H-M   'P 1'
#
loop_
_entity.id
_entity.type
_entity.pdbx_description
1 polymer ?
#
loop_
_entity_poly.entity_id
_entity_poly.type
_entity_poly.pdbx_seq_one_letter_code
_entity_poly.pdbx_strand_id
1 'polypeptide(L)'
;MKANAPKRKIFDAVDMLTEDTSARVQGEAEKGVQMLPVDQIEPYHKHPFHLYEGERLDDMVESIRNHGVLCPVIVQKKGKGYEMLSGHNRQNAAKLAGLVEIPAIVKTELTEEEAYVYVIETNVLQRSFSELKPSEQAAVMAEHYEKMCGSLRHDEIVKE
;
A
#
# COMPACT_ATOMS: atom_id res chain seq x y z
N MET A 1 -10.53 -37.76 -34.11
CA MET A 1 -10.18 -36.33 -33.92
C MET A 1 -10.10 -36.07 -32.43
N LYS A 2 -8.91 -35.83 -31.90
CA LYS A 2 -8.70 -35.50 -30.47
C LYS A 2 -8.78 -33.99 -30.32
N ALA A 3 -9.77 -33.51 -29.57
CA ALA A 3 -9.92 -32.12 -29.21
C ALA A 3 -8.75 -31.70 -28.28
N ASN A 4 -7.96 -30.76 -28.74
CA ASN A 4 -6.85 -30.18 -28.00
C ASN A 4 -7.42 -29.12 -27.06
N ALA A 5 -7.59 -29.45 -25.79
CA ALA A 5 -8.00 -28.49 -24.78
C ALA A 5 -6.85 -27.50 -24.54
N PRO A 6 -7.11 -26.18 -24.51
CA PRO A 6 -6.06 -25.21 -24.27
C PRO A 6 -5.54 -25.36 -22.83
N LYS A 7 -4.24 -25.59 -22.70
CA LYS A 7 -3.54 -25.56 -21.42
C LYS A 7 -3.66 -24.15 -20.83
N ARG A 8 -4.46 -23.96 -19.79
CA ARG A 8 -4.47 -22.72 -19.02
C ARG A 8 -3.08 -22.51 -18.43
N LYS A 9 -2.42 -21.46 -18.87
CA LYS A 9 -1.13 -21.04 -18.34
C LYS A 9 -1.38 -20.41 -16.96
N ILE A 10 -0.75 -20.96 -15.94
CA ILE A 10 -0.81 -20.45 -14.56
C ILE A 10 -0.15 -19.03 -14.45
N PHE A 11 0.47 -18.55 -15.54
CA PHE A 11 1.13 -17.26 -15.61
C PHE A 11 0.22 -16.07 -15.95
N ASP A 12 -1.03 -16.28 -16.34
CA ASP A 12 -1.93 -15.18 -16.72
C ASP A 12 -2.26 -14.23 -15.54
N ALA A 13 -2.19 -14.70 -14.29
CA ALA A 13 -2.45 -13.85 -13.12
C ALA A 13 -1.30 -12.86 -12.84
N VAL A 14 -0.06 -13.25 -13.13
CA VAL A 14 1.11 -12.38 -12.96
C VAL A 14 1.22 -11.40 -14.13
N ASP A 15 0.90 -11.83 -15.35
CA ASP A 15 0.85 -10.96 -16.52
C ASP A 15 -0.28 -9.92 -16.41
N MET A 16 -1.45 -10.29 -15.88
CA MET A 16 -2.53 -9.32 -15.59
C MET A 16 -2.11 -8.29 -14.54
N LEU A 17 -1.32 -8.67 -13.55
CA LEU A 17 -0.80 -7.74 -12.55
C LEU A 17 0.30 -6.83 -13.11
N THR A 18 1.07 -7.28 -14.10
CA THR A 18 2.14 -6.49 -14.70
C THR A 18 1.65 -5.62 -15.86
N GLU A 19 0.76 -6.09 -16.71
CA GLU A 19 0.23 -5.31 -17.84
C GLU A 19 -0.77 -4.24 -17.40
N ASP A 20 -1.68 -4.57 -16.48
CA ASP A 20 -2.66 -3.61 -15.97
C ASP A 20 -2.01 -2.57 -15.04
N THR A 21 -0.96 -2.96 -14.30
CA THR A 21 -0.16 -2.03 -13.51
C THR A 21 0.67 -1.12 -14.40
N SER A 22 1.22 -1.62 -15.51
CA SER A 22 1.99 -0.80 -16.45
C SER A 22 1.12 0.19 -17.21
N ALA A 23 -0.10 -0.19 -17.61
CA ALA A 23 -1.04 0.69 -18.29
C ALA A 23 -1.65 1.73 -17.35
N ARG A 24 -1.97 1.35 -16.10
CA ARG A 24 -2.42 2.29 -15.06
C ARG A 24 -1.32 3.21 -14.59
N VAL A 25 -0.10 2.70 -14.44
CA VAL A 25 1.08 3.53 -14.10
C VAL A 25 1.40 4.50 -15.23
N GLN A 26 1.16 4.17 -16.49
CA GLN A 26 1.37 5.10 -17.61
C GLN A 26 0.29 6.17 -17.70
N GLY A 27 -0.95 5.90 -17.32
CA GLY A 27 -2.03 6.91 -17.24
C GLY A 27 -1.92 7.85 -16.03
N GLU A 28 -1.26 7.40 -14.95
CA GLU A 28 -1.00 8.20 -13.73
C GLU A 28 0.41 8.80 -13.70
N ALA A 29 1.29 8.39 -14.61
CA ALA A 29 2.67 8.89 -14.74
C ALA A 29 2.75 10.38 -15.15
N GLU A 30 1.64 11.02 -15.51
CA GLU A 30 1.61 12.46 -15.74
C GLU A 30 1.73 13.31 -14.45
N LYS A 31 1.59 12.69 -13.28
CA LYS A 31 1.84 13.33 -11.98
C LYS A 31 3.00 12.67 -11.23
N GLY A 32 4.09 12.43 -11.87
CA GLY A 32 5.30 11.77 -11.36
C GLY A 32 5.58 11.85 -9.86
N VAL A 33 6.71 11.36 -9.42
CA VAL A 33 7.17 11.48 -8.04
C VAL A 33 7.34 12.95 -7.67
N GLN A 34 6.73 13.38 -6.57
CA GLN A 34 6.81 14.74 -6.04
C GLN A 34 7.56 14.71 -4.70
N MET A 35 8.31 15.77 -4.42
CA MET A 35 8.88 15.97 -3.09
C MET A 35 7.83 16.63 -2.20
N LEU A 36 7.48 15.98 -1.12
CA LEU A 36 6.49 16.50 -0.17
C LEU A 36 7.11 16.70 1.22
N PRO A 37 6.75 17.79 1.90
CA PRO A 37 7.16 18.00 3.28
C PRO A 37 6.67 16.86 4.17
N VAL A 38 7.58 16.27 4.94
CA VAL A 38 7.31 15.12 5.81
C VAL A 38 6.20 15.42 6.82
N ASP A 39 6.15 16.65 7.30
CA ASP A 39 5.20 17.10 8.32
C ASP A 39 3.77 17.33 7.78
N GLN A 40 3.60 17.42 6.46
CA GLN A 40 2.29 17.56 5.82
C GLN A 40 1.63 16.22 5.52
N ILE A 41 2.30 15.12 5.80
CA ILE A 41 1.80 13.77 5.57
C ILE A 41 1.38 13.19 6.92
N GLU A 42 0.08 12.97 7.10
CA GLU A 42 -0.48 12.31 8.27
C GLU A 42 -0.49 10.79 8.07
N PRO A 43 -0.36 10.00 9.16
CA PRO A 43 -0.54 8.55 9.07
C PRO A 43 -1.99 8.21 8.71
N TYR A 44 -2.20 7.07 8.07
CA TYR A 44 -3.54 6.60 7.76
C TYR A 44 -4.35 6.38 9.05
N HIS A 45 -5.57 6.92 9.10
CA HIS A 45 -6.38 6.95 10.32
C HIS A 45 -6.78 5.58 10.89
N LYS A 46 -6.81 4.55 10.04
CA LYS A 46 -7.07 3.14 10.42
C LYS A 46 -5.86 2.24 10.19
N HIS A 47 -4.65 2.78 10.39
CA HIS A 47 -3.43 2.00 10.15
C HIS A 47 -3.28 0.87 11.19
N PRO A 48 -3.39 -0.41 10.79
CA PRO A 48 -3.43 -1.53 11.73
C PRO A 48 -2.05 -2.04 12.14
N PHE A 49 -0.98 -1.55 11.49
CA PHE A 49 0.37 -2.08 11.65
C PHE A 49 1.21 -1.23 12.59
N HIS A 50 2.01 -1.88 13.42
CA HIS A 50 3.02 -1.21 14.24
C HIS A 50 4.18 -0.73 13.38
N LEU A 51 4.73 0.43 13.73
CA LEU A 51 5.98 0.91 13.15
C LEU A 51 7.15 0.04 13.61
N TYR A 52 8.22 0.06 12.81
CA TYR A 52 9.46 -0.61 13.19
C TYR A 52 10.05 0.04 14.43
N GLU A 53 10.66 -0.77 15.27
CA GLU A 53 11.33 -0.37 16.51
C GLU A 53 12.70 -1.07 16.59
N GLY A 54 13.57 -0.54 17.47
CA GLY A 54 14.88 -1.11 17.73
C GLY A 54 15.80 -1.13 16.51
N GLU A 55 16.60 -2.16 16.38
CA GLU A 55 17.65 -2.33 15.37
C GLU A 55 17.11 -2.15 13.93
N ARG A 56 15.93 -2.71 13.64
CA ARG A 56 15.32 -2.59 12.31
C ARG A 56 14.97 -1.14 11.94
N LEU A 57 14.55 -0.34 12.91
CA LEU A 57 14.34 1.09 12.71
C LEU A 57 15.67 1.82 12.54
N ASP A 58 16.66 1.50 13.36
CA ASP A 58 17.98 2.13 13.32
C ASP A 58 18.67 1.89 11.98
N ASP A 59 18.62 0.67 11.46
CA ASP A 59 19.14 0.30 10.13
C ASP A 59 18.45 1.11 9.01
N MET A 60 17.14 1.26 9.11
CA MET A 60 16.38 2.06 8.13
C MET A 60 16.73 3.54 8.20
N VAL A 61 16.88 4.10 9.39
CA VAL A 61 17.30 5.49 9.61
C VAL A 61 18.69 5.74 9.05
N GLU A 62 19.63 4.83 9.29
CA GLU A 62 20.99 4.92 8.77
C GLU A 62 21.01 4.85 7.24
N SER A 63 20.28 3.91 6.65
CA SER A 63 20.11 3.79 5.20
C SER A 63 19.56 5.07 4.57
N ILE A 64 18.50 5.62 5.16
CA ILE A 64 17.89 6.86 4.67
C ILE A 64 18.81 8.06 4.85
N ARG A 65 19.58 8.11 5.93
CA ARG A 65 20.57 9.16 6.15
C ARG A 65 21.67 9.15 5.09
N ASN A 66 22.08 7.96 4.66
CA ASN A 66 23.19 7.79 3.70
C ASN A 66 22.72 7.93 2.24
N HIS A 67 21.51 7.46 1.90
CA HIS A 67 21.04 7.32 0.53
C HIS A 67 19.75 8.10 0.24
N GLY A 68 19.12 8.69 1.24
CA GLY A 68 17.78 9.23 1.13
C GLY A 68 16.70 8.14 1.03
N VAL A 69 15.47 8.55 0.75
CA VAL A 69 14.35 7.64 0.50
C VAL A 69 14.37 7.22 -0.96
N LEU A 70 14.84 6.00 -1.24
CA LEU A 70 14.98 5.49 -2.60
C LEU A 70 13.65 5.10 -3.24
N CYS A 71 12.73 4.53 -2.45
CA CYS A 71 11.39 4.18 -2.91
C CYS A 71 10.40 5.25 -2.47
N PRO A 72 9.67 5.91 -3.38
CA PRO A 72 8.67 6.90 -3.01
C PRO A 72 7.57 6.29 -2.15
N VAL A 73 7.04 7.10 -1.24
CA VAL A 73 5.85 6.76 -0.47
C VAL A 73 4.60 7.00 -1.30
N ILE A 74 3.50 6.36 -0.97
CA ILE A 74 2.22 6.59 -1.62
C ILE A 74 1.30 7.30 -0.64
N VAL A 75 0.75 8.42 -1.06
CA VAL A 75 -0.15 9.25 -0.26
C VAL A 75 -1.41 9.59 -1.04
N GLN A 76 -2.49 9.89 -0.33
CA GLN A 76 -3.68 10.51 -0.91
C GLN A 76 -3.84 11.94 -0.42
N LYS A 77 -4.45 12.78 -1.25
CA LYS A 77 -4.75 14.16 -0.85
C LYS A 77 -5.91 14.16 0.14
N LYS A 78 -5.72 14.84 1.27
CA LYS A 78 -6.74 14.98 2.32
C LYS A 78 -6.76 16.42 2.85
N GLY A 79 -7.81 17.14 2.52
CA GLY A 79 -7.90 18.55 2.89
C GLY A 79 -6.76 19.39 2.33
N LYS A 80 -6.02 20.06 3.22
CA LYS A 80 -4.84 20.87 2.85
C LYS A 80 -3.52 20.09 2.87
N GLY A 81 -3.52 18.85 3.39
CA GLY A 81 -2.36 17.99 3.51
C GLY A 81 -2.54 16.67 2.77
N TYR A 82 -1.82 15.69 3.24
CA TYR A 82 -1.78 14.35 2.66
C TYR A 82 -1.94 13.30 3.75
N GLU A 83 -2.50 12.16 3.40
CA GLU A 83 -2.60 11.00 4.27
C GLU A 83 -1.79 9.84 3.67
N MET A 84 -0.97 9.20 4.48
CA MET A 84 -0.11 8.12 4.07
C MET A 84 -0.91 6.85 3.76
N LEU A 85 -0.69 6.26 2.59
CA LEU A 85 -1.23 4.95 2.22
C LEU A 85 -0.17 3.87 2.35
N SER A 86 1.05 4.15 1.87
CA SER A 86 2.17 3.20 1.92
C SER A 86 3.47 3.91 2.24
N GLY A 87 4.20 3.39 3.20
CA GLY A 87 5.52 3.90 3.58
C GLY A 87 5.59 4.57 4.94
N HIS A 88 4.72 4.24 5.88
CA HIS A 88 4.72 4.75 7.25
C HIS A 88 6.09 4.61 7.94
N ASN A 89 6.74 3.47 7.78
CA ASN A 89 8.08 3.25 8.33
C ASN A 89 9.15 4.12 7.67
N ARG A 90 9.06 4.31 6.36
CA ARG A 90 9.97 5.19 5.61
C ARG A 90 9.81 6.64 6.04
N GLN A 91 8.57 7.10 6.23
CA GLN A 91 8.30 8.44 6.75
C GLN A 91 8.84 8.62 8.16
N ASN A 92 8.59 7.68 9.06
CA ASN A 92 9.09 7.73 10.43
C ASN A 92 10.61 7.77 10.47
N ALA A 93 11.28 6.89 9.73
CA ALA A 93 12.72 6.85 9.62
C ALA A 93 13.29 8.13 8.96
N ALA A 94 12.62 8.70 7.97
CA ALA A 94 13.01 9.97 7.35
C ALA A 94 12.94 11.14 8.33
N LYS A 95 11.91 11.21 9.18
CA LYS A 95 11.82 12.20 10.26
C LYS A 95 12.99 12.07 11.24
N LEU A 96 13.30 10.84 11.66
CA LEU A 96 14.41 10.57 12.57
C LEU A 96 15.78 10.85 11.93
N ALA A 97 15.90 10.65 10.62
CA ALA A 97 17.10 11.00 9.86
C ALA A 97 17.26 12.51 9.62
N GLY A 98 16.26 13.33 9.95
CA GLY A 98 16.28 14.77 9.80
C GLY A 98 15.92 15.28 8.41
N LEU A 99 15.26 14.46 7.57
CA LEU A 99 14.79 14.90 6.27
C LEU A 99 13.57 15.81 6.40
N VAL A 100 13.55 16.89 5.61
CA VAL A 100 12.44 17.85 5.55
C VAL A 100 11.39 17.42 4.54
N GLU A 101 11.82 16.79 3.44
CA GLU A 101 10.98 16.34 2.33
C GLU A 101 11.30 14.91 1.95
N ILE A 102 10.29 14.19 1.47
CA ILE A 102 10.43 12.82 0.96
C ILE A 102 9.75 12.68 -0.40
N PRO A 103 10.25 11.80 -1.27
CA PRO A 103 9.60 11.51 -2.53
C PRO A 103 8.29 10.78 -2.31
N ALA A 104 7.23 11.25 -2.95
CA ALA A 104 5.89 10.71 -2.80
C ALA A 104 5.15 10.65 -4.15
N ILE A 105 4.30 9.65 -4.28
CA ILE A 105 3.31 9.55 -5.36
C ILE A 105 1.96 9.91 -4.76
N VAL A 106 1.33 10.95 -5.31
CA VAL A 106 0.03 11.43 -4.85
C VAL A 106 -1.08 10.74 -5.63
N LYS A 107 -1.94 10.01 -4.93
CA LYS A 107 -3.18 9.47 -5.48
C LYS A 107 -4.32 10.43 -5.25
N THR A 108 -5.18 10.57 -6.23
CA THR A 108 -6.39 11.40 -6.18
C THR A 108 -7.62 10.54 -6.43
N GLU A 109 -8.76 11.00 -5.91
CA GLU A 109 -10.06 10.37 -6.20
C GLU A 109 -10.22 8.90 -5.75
N LEU A 110 -9.45 8.49 -4.72
CA LEU A 110 -9.63 7.17 -4.12
C LEU A 110 -10.84 7.18 -3.18
N THR A 111 -11.64 6.13 -3.27
CA THR A 111 -12.63 5.83 -2.23
C THR A 111 -11.93 5.37 -0.95
N GLU A 112 -12.63 5.42 0.19
CA GLU A 112 -12.07 4.96 1.47
C GLU A 112 -11.70 3.46 1.42
N GLU A 113 -12.47 2.67 0.69
CA GLU A 113 -12.20 1.24 0.48
C GLU A 113 -10.95 1.00 -0.35
N GLU A 114 -10.78 1.73 -1.44
CA GLU A 114 -9.57 1.64 -2.28
C GLU A 114 -8.33 2.08 -1.51
N ALA A 115 -8.42 3.18 -0.76
CA ALA A 115 -7.33 3.64 0.09
C ALA A 115 -6.93 2.59 1.13
N TYR A 116 -7.91 1.95 1.75
CA TYR A 116 -7.66 0.88 2.71
C TYR A 116 -6.99 -0.34 2.06
N VAL A 117 -7.42 -0.74 0.86
CA VAL A 117 -6.78 -1.83 0.10
C VAL A 117 -5.30 -1.50 -0.15
N TYR A 118 -4.96 -0.26 -0.54
CA TYR A 118 -3.56 0.16 -0.67
C TYR A 118 -2.76 -0.04 0.62
N VAL A 119 -3.33 0.34 1.77
CA VAL A 119 -2.67 0.20 3.07
C VAL A 119 -2.41 -1.27 3.40
N ILE A 120 -3.39 -2.13 3.20
CA ILE A 120 -3.26 -3.56 3.53
C ILE A 120 -2.33 -4.27 2.55
N GLU A 121 -2.58 -4.17 1.25
CA GLU A 121 -1.80 -4.89 0.24
C GLU A 121 -0.32 -4.51 0.26
N THR A 122 -0.01 -3.23 0.36
CA THR A 122 1.39 -2.79 0.39
C THR A 122 2.11 -3.25 1.66
N ASN A 123 1.44 -3.32 2.78
CA ASN A 123 2.04 -3.84 4.01
C ASN A 123 2.17 -5.38 4.00
N VAL A 124 1.17 -6.08 3.48
CA VAL A 124 1.22 -7.55 3.34
C VAL A 124 2.30 -7.97 2.35
N LEU A 125 2.45 -7.26 1.24
CA LEU A 125 3.49 -7.53 0.24
C LEU A 125 4.91 -7.18 0.74
N GLN A 126 5.05 -6.13 1.54
CA GLN A 126 6.35 -5.71 2.08
C GLN A 126 6.77 -6.47 3.34
N ARG A 127 5.80 -7.02 4.06
CA ARG A 127 6.02 -7.87 5.23
C ARG A 127 5.44 -9.24 4.96
N SER A 128 6.19 -10.28 5.23
CA SER A 128 5.59 -11.60 5.33
C SER A 128 4.50 -11.56 6.41
N PHE A 129 3.33 -12.13 6.13
CA PHE A 129 2.22 -12.19 7.10
C PHE A 129 2.66 -12.82 8.43
N SER A 130 3.63 -13.73 8.36
CA SER A 130 4.25 -14.37 9.54
C SER A 130 5.10 -13.43 10.40
N GLU A 131 5.55 -12.29 9.87
CA GLU A 131 6.32 -11.28 10.61
C GLU A 131 5.43 -10.31 11.39
N LEU A 132 4.11 -10.32 11.12
CA LEU A 132 3.15 -9.52 11.85
C LEU A 132 2.94 -10.07 13.25
N LYS A 133 2.73 -9.19 14.21
CA LYS A 133 2.32 -9.60 15.57
C LYS A 133 0.95 -10.31 15.50
N PRO A 134 0.66 -11.27 16.39
CA PRO A 134 -0.63 -11.97 16.38
C PRO A 134 -1.85 -11.04 16.43
N SER A 135 -1.76 -9.91 17.13
CA SER A 135 -2.81 -8.89 17.16
C SER A 135 -3.02 -8.20 15.82
N GLU A 136 -1.96 -7.96 15.07
CA GLU A 136 -2.00 -7.37 13.72
C GLU A 136 -2.56 -8.37 12.73
N GLN A 137 -2.15 -9.64 12.82
CA GLN A 137 -2.70 -10.73 12.01
C GLN A 137 -4.21 -10.88 12.22
N ALA A 138 -4.66 -10.85 13.47
CA ALA A 138 -6.07 -10.95 13.81
C ALA A 138 -6.88 -9.75 13.30
N ALA A 139 -6.35 -8.54 13.41
CA ALA A 139 -7.00 -7.33 12.92
C ALA A 139 -7.16 -7.36 11.38
N VAL A 140 -6.11 -7.72 10.65
CA VAL A 140 -6.14 -7.86 9.19
C VAL A 140 -7.14 -8.93 8.75
N MET A 141 -7.14 -10.08 9.41
CA MET A 141 -8.06 -11.18 9.08
C MET A 141 -9.52 -10.80 9.37
N ALA A 142 -9.80 -10.15 10.50
CA ALA A 142 -11.16 -9.74 10.86
C ALA A 142 -11.73 -8.74 9.84
N GLU A 143 -10.95 -7.75 9.46
CA GLU A 143 -11.39 -6.71 8.52
C GLU A 143 -11.50 -7.25 7.08
N HIS A 144 -10.62 -8.14 6.68
CA HIS A 144 -10.74 -8.84 5.40
C HIS A 144 -12.01 -9.69 5.35
N TYR A 145 -12.35 -10.37 6.44
CA TYR A 145 -13.55 -11.17 6.56
C TYR A 145 -14.82 -10.31 6.49
N GLU A 146 -14.86 -9.19 7.19
CA GLU A 146 -16.01 -8.26 7.16
C GLU A 146 -16.27 -7.71 5.75
N LYS A 147 -15.21 -7.34 5.01
CA LYS A 147 -15.32 -6.86 3.64
C LYS A 147 -15.80 -7.94 2.69
N MET A 148 -15.30 -9.17 2.81
CA MET A 148 -15.80 -10.30 2.00
C MET A 148 -17.27 -10.62 2.29
N CYS A 149 -17.68 -10.65 3.55
CA CYS A 149 -19.06 -10.88 3.94
C CYS A 149 -20.00 -9.74 3.53
N GLY A 150 -19.52 -8.51 3.57
CA GLY A 150 -20.26 -7.33 3.09
C GLY A 150 -20.51 -7.36 1.58
N SER A 151 -19.52 -7.74 0.81
CA SER A 151 -19.62 -7.90 -0.64
C SER A 151 -20.57 -9.02 -1.03
N LEU A 152 -20.51 -10.18 -0.36
CA LEU A 152 -21.41 -11.32 -0.61
C LEU A 152 -22.88 -11.00 -0.34
N ARG A 153 -23.17 -10.18 0.69
CA ARG A 153 -24.55 -9.75 0.98
C ARG A 153 -25.09 -8.78 -0.08
N HIS A 154 -24.23 -7.99 -0.70
CA HIS A 154 -24.64 -7.07 -1.74
C HIS A 154 -25.00 -7.79 -3.04
N ASP A 155 -24.29 -8.85 -3.36
CA ASP A 155 -24.54 -9.68 -4.55
C ASP A 155 -25.80 -10.54 -4.42
N GLU A 156 -26.25 -10.87 -3.20
CA GLU A 156 -27.51 -11.57 -2.96
C GLU A 156 -28.73 -10.65 -3.09
N ILE A 157 -28.61 -9.38 -2.74
CA ILE A 157 -29.74 -8.40 -2.81
C ILE A 157 -30.06 -8.00 -4.26
N VAL A 158 -29.13 -8.12 -5.18
CA VAL A 158 -29.32 -7.75 -6.59
C VAL A 158 -29.95 -8.88 -7.42
N LYS A 159 -30.16 -10.08 -6.85
CA LYS A 159 -30.72 -11.25 -7.55
C LYS A 159 -32.20 -11.51 -7.28
N GLU A 160 -32.90 -10.70 -6.51
CA GLU A 160 -34.34 -10.63 -6.38
C GLU A 160 -34.89 -9.38 -7.12
#